data_595c0e90359ca5f9ef4882c63af520da
#
_entry.id   595c0e90359ca5f9ef4882c63af520da
#
_cell.length_a   1.000
_cell.length_b   1.000
_cell.length_c   1.000
_cell.angle_alpha   90.00
_cell.angle_beta   90.00
_cell.angle_gamma   90.00
#
_symmetry.space_group_name_H-M   'P 1'
#
loop_
_entity.id
_entity.type
_entity.pdbx_description
1 polymer ?
#
loop_
_entity_poly.entity_id
_entity_poly.type
_entity_poly.pdbx_seq_one_letter_code
_entity_poly.pdbx_strand_id
1 'polypeptide(L)' 'MNTIGSTALTILEFILAFGALILLHEFGHYIFARL' A
#
# COMPACT_ATOMS: atom_id res chain seq x y z
N MET A 1 16.95 19.82 0.57
CA MET A 1 16.52 18.44 0.79
C MET A 1 17.42 17.49 0.03
N ASN A 2 17.91 16.45 0.66
CA ASN A 2 18.84 15.58 -0.04
C ASN A 2 18.10 14.55 -0.89
N THR A 3 18.82 14.00 -1.88
CA THR A 3 18.26 13.07 -2.82
C THR A 3 17.84 11.77 -2.14
N ILE A 4 18.57 11.38 -1.11
CA ILE A 4 18.29 10.13 -0.38
C ILE A 4 16.95 10.22 0.32
N GLY A 5 16.67 11.35 0.98
CA GLY A 5 15.39 11.53 1.64
C GLY A 5 14.22 11.51 0.67
N SER A 6 14.40 12.16 -0.49
CA SER A 6 13.37 12.19 -1.53
C SER A 6 13.12 10.78 -2.09
N THR A 7 14.18 10.03 -2.34
CA THR A 7 14.06 8.66 -2.84
C THR A 7 13.37 7.77 -1.82
N ALA A 8 13.74 7.90 -0.56
CA ALA A 8 13.14 7.10 0.50
C ALA A 8 11.64 7.37 0.62
N LEU A 9 11.25 8.63 0.52
CA LEU A 9 9.83 8.98 0.56
C LEU A 9 9.06 8.39 -0.61
N THR A 10 9.65 8.42 -1.79
CA THR A 10 9.02 7.87 -2.99
C THR A 10 8.81 6.36 -2.83
N ILE A 11 9.83 5.66 -2.35
CA ILE A 11 9.73 4.22 -2.11
C ILE A 11 8.65 3.94 -1.08
N LEU A 12 8.60 4.70 -0.01
CA LEU A 12 7.60 4.54 1.02
C LEU A 12 6.19 4.74 0.46
N GLU A 13 6.03 5.75 -0.39
CA GLU A 13 4.74 6.00 -1.02
C GLU A 13 4.28 4.83 -1.86
N PHE A 14 5.18 4.24 -2.64
CA PHE A 14 4.83 3.07 -3.44
C PHE A 14 4.47 1.88 -2.58
N ILE A 15 5.22 1.65 -1.52
CA ILE A 15 4.94 0.54 -0.61
C ILE A 15 3.56 0.71 0.02
N LEU A 16 3.25 1.93 0.46
CA LEU A 16 1.95 2.21 1.06
C LEU A 16 0.82 2.05 0.05
N ALA A 17 1.02 2.53 -1.18
CA ALA A 17 0.00 2.43 -2.21
C ALA A 17 -0.31 0.98 -2.56
N PHE A 18 0.73 0.18 -2.80
CA PHE A 18 0.53 -1.23 -3.13
C PHE A 18 0.00 -2.02 -1.95
N GLY A 19 0.49 -1.71 -0.75
CA GLY A 19 0.00 -2.34 0.46
C GLY A 19 -1.48 -2.06 0.69
N ALA A 20 -1.89 -0.83 0.49
CA ALA A 20 -3.30 -0.47 0.61
C ALA A 20 -4.16 -1.20 -0.41
N LEU A 21 -3.68 -1.30 -1.66
CA LEU A 21 -4.42 -2.04 -2.68
C LEU A 21 -4.58 -3.50 -2.31
N ILE A 22 -3.52 -4.12 -1.84
CA ILE A 22 -3.56 -5.53 -1.44
C ILE A 22 -4.52 -5.72 -0.28
N LEU A 23 -4.45 -4.84 0.71
CA LEU A 23 -5.32 -4.92 1.87
C LEU A 23 -6.78 -4.76 1.49
N LEU A 24 -7.09 -3.80 0.61
CA LEU A 24 -8.45 -3.60 0.16
C LEU A 24 -8.96 -4.81 -0.62
N HIS A 25 -8.10 -5.40 -1.42
CA HIS A 25 -8.46 -6.58 -2.20
C HIS A 25 -8.76 -7.76 -1.29
N GLU A 26 -7.88 -8.02 -0.34
CA GLU A 26 -8.08 -9.11 0.60
C GLU A 26 -9.26 -8.87 1.52
N PHE A 27 -9.45 -7.64 1.93
CA PHE A 27 -10.57 -7.27 2.79
C PHE A 27 -11.89 -7.48 2.07
N GLY A 28 -11.93 -7.11 0.78
CA GLY A 28 -13.12 -7.34 -0.02
C GLY A 28 -13.44 -8.82 -0.14
N HIS A 29 -12.43 -9.65 -0.39
CA HIS A 29 -12.62 -11.09 -0.42
C HIS A 29 -13.12 -11.63 0.91
N TYR A 30 -12.56 -11.13 1.99
CA TYR A 30 -12.94 -11.56 3.32
C TYR A 30 -14.42 -11.26 3.59
N ILE A 31 -14.86 -10.07 3.22
CA ILE A 31 -16.24 -9.67 3.44
C ILE A 31 -17.18 -10.54 2.62
N PHE A 32 -16.86 -10.76 1.36
CA PHE A 32 -17.71 -11.58 0.49
C PHE A 32 -17.74 -13.05 0.94
N ALA A 33 -16.60 -13.55 1.37
CA ALA A 33 -16.55 -14.92 1.85
C ALA A 33 -17.38 -15.10 3.13
N ARG A 34 -17.46 -14.04 3.90
CA ARG A 34 -18.19 -14.09 5.15
C ARG A 34 -19.70 -14.00 4.96
N LEU A 35 -20.09 -13.33 3.90
CA LEU A 35 -21.49 -13.21 3.55
C LEU A 35 -22.00 -14.51 2.93
#